data_c046a83348c17627f9b596b3b5db0cbc
#
_entry.id   c046a83348c17627f9b596b3b5db0cbc
#
_cell.length_a   1.000
_cell.length_b   1.000
_cell.length_c   1.000
_cell.angle_alpha   90.00
_cell.angle_beta   90.00
_cell.angle_gamma   90.00
#
_symmetry.space_group_name_H-M   'P 1'
#
loop_
_entity.id
_entity.type
_entity.pdbx_description
1 polymer ?
#
loop_
_entity_poly.entity_id
_entity_poly.type
_entity_poly.pdbx_seq_one_letter_code
_entity_poly.pdbx_strand_id
1 'polypeptide(L)'
;MKKILVRVLLVLLVAALGFGGFVYYMVHNSTSQIYSYNKKTNKSSDDKTASKKSVAYLLLGTDTGELGRSYKGRTDTMIVVVVNPKSKTTTMVSVPRDTKVDFDDVTIKINAAYSYGSSDTAMSAVEKLLNIKLDGYLLVNMKGLEQLVDAVGGVTVTSPLSFNYEGKSFVKGQSYDLSGSDALKFSRMRYDDPQGDYGRQMRQQQILTAVIGKLKSNPTTVLSQKFLDAVGKNVRTDVSLGSVKNLATEYRDAGNTIKSDQLHGTGQNIDGQDYEVMSDSEITRVHNLLQNAIDAK
;
A
#
# COMPACT_ATOMS: atom_id res chain seq x y z
N MET A 1 8.11 -53.46 12.61
CA MET A 1 7.27 -52.24 12.65
C MET A 1 7.98 -51.01 13.21
N LYS A 2 8.61 -51.01 14.39
CA LYS A 2 9.31 -49.85 14.97
C LYS A 2 10.37 -49.23 14.05
N LYS A 3 11.19 -50.02 13.34
CA LYS A 3 12.23 -49.54 12.44
C LYS A 3 11.68 -48.83 11.15
N ILE A 4 10.51 -49.25 10.67
CA ILE A 4 9.83 -48.61 9.53
C ILE A 4 9.21 -47.29 9.98
N LEU A 5 8.57 -47.25 11.14
CA LEU A 5 8.00 -46.03 11.69
C LEU A 5 9.07 -44.92 11.89
N VAL A 6 10.24 -45.31 12.45
CA VAL A 6 11.37 -44.37 12.65
C VAL A 6 11.91 -43.83 11.29
N ARG A 7 11.97 -44.70 10.27
CA ARG A 7 12.41 -44.26 8.93
C ARG A 7 11.40 -43.32 8.30
N VAL A 8 10.09 -43.59 8.42
CA VAL A 8 9.03 -42.70 7.93
C VAL A 8 9.06 -41.36 8.67
N LEU A 9 9.22 -41.36 9.99
CA LEU A 9 9.37 -40.14 10.80
C LEU A 9 10.60 -39.33 10.41
N LEU A 10 11.74 -39.96 10.14
CA LEU A 10 12.96 -39.30 9.66
C LEU A 10 12.76 -38.67 8.29
N VAL A 11 12.08 -39.35 7.37
CA VAL A 11 11.78 -38.80 6.02
C VAL A 11 10.84 -37.61 6.14
N LEU A 12 9.81 -37.67 6.99
CA LEU A 12 8.90 -36.53 7.24
C LEU A 12 9.63 -35.35 7.89
N LEU A 13 10.57 -35.63 8.83
CA LEU A 13 11.37 -34.60 9.47
C LEU A 13 12.31 -33.92 8.46
N VAL A 14 12.97 -34.68 7.60
CA VAL A 14 13.85 -34.14 6.53
C VAL A 14 13.03 -33.37 5.51
N ALA A 15 11.85 -33.86 5.13
CA ALA A 15 10.93 -33.13 4.25
C ALA A 15 10.45 -31.82 4.88
N ALA A 16 10.10 -31.83 6.19
CA ALA A 16 9.70 -30.62 6.91
C ALA A 16 10.84 -29.61 7.05
N LEU A 17 12.07 -30.08 7.34
CA LEU A 17 13.27 -29.22 7.41
C LEU A 17 13.65 -28.69 6.02
N GLY A 18 13.55 -29.53 4.98
CA GLY A 18 13.78 -29.12 3.59
C GLY A 18 12.77 -28.10 3.11
N PHE A 19 11.48 -28.31 3.43
CA PHE A 19 10.40 -27.36 3.13
C PHE A 19 10.57 -26.06 3.93
N GLY A 20 10.85 -26.14 5.23
CA GLY A 20 11.14 -24.96 6.06
C GLY A 20 12.34 -24.16 5.57
N GLY A 21 13.44 -24.87 5.20
CA GLY A 21 14.63 -24.24 4.59
C GLY A 21 14.35 -23.63 3.23
N PHE A 22 13.53 -24.26 2.41
CA PHE A 22 13.11 -23.72 1.09
C PHE A 22 12.23 -22.47 1.25
N VAL A 23 11.25 -22.49 2.14
CA VAL A 23 10.41 -21.33 2.44
C VAL A 23 11.25 -20.19 3.01
N TYR A 24 12.16 -20.48 3.94
CA TYR A 24 13.10 -19.50 4.50
C TYR A 24 13.98 -18.88 3.40
N TYR A 25 14.59 -19.72 2.54
CA TYR A 25 15.43 -19.25 1.42
C TYR A 25 14.62 -18.39 0.45
N MET A 26 13.41 -18.82 0.09
CA MET A 26 12.51 -18.11 -0.83
C MET A 26 12.13 -16.74 -0.27
N VAL A 27 11.71 -16.68 0.99
CA VAL A 27 11.35 -15.43 1.67
C VAL A 27 12.57 -14.54 1.83
N HIS A 28 13.70 -15.09 2.28
CA HIS A 28 14.94 -14.32 2.49
C HIS A 28 15.47 -13.72 1.18
N ASN A 29 15.50 -14.49 0.11
CA ASN A 29 15.98 -14.02 -1.19
C ASN A 29 15.05 -12.96 -1.82
N SER A 30 13.74 -13.09 -1.67
CA SER A 30 12.78 -12.09 -2.12
C SER A 30 12.89 -10.79 -1.30
N THR A 31 13.00 -10.90 0.02
CA THR A 31 13.07 -9.72 0.90
C THR A 31 14.34 -8.91 0.73
N SER A 32 15.49 -9.53 0.40
CA SER A 32 16.73 -8.79 0.16
C SER A 32 16.66 -7.82 -1.03
N GLN A 33 15.79 -8.07 -1.99
CA GLN A 33 15.59 -7.20 -3.15
C GLN A 33 14.64 -6.02 -2.90
N ILE A 34 13.71 -6.17 -1.94
CA ILE A 34 12.66 -5.18 -1.67
C ILE A 34 13.00 -4.23 -0.51
N TYR A 35 13.92 -4.66 0.37
CA TYR A 35 14.18 -3.98 1.62
C TYR A 35 15.20 -2.85 1.48
N SER A 36 14.79 -1.63 1.85
CA SER A 36 15.64 -0.45 1.95
C SER A 36 15.78 -0.08 3.42
N TYR A 37 16.95 -0.38 4.01
CA TYR A 37 17.16 -0.16 5.44
C TYR A 37 17.15 1.32 5.81
N ASN A 38 16.22 1.70 6.69
CA ASN A 38 16.18 2.99 7.34
C ASN A 38 16.14 2.77 8.86
N LYS A 39 17.26 3.10 9.55
CA LYS A 39 17.44 2.81 10.98
C LYS A 39 16.34 3.41 11.87
N LYS A 40 15.84 4.59 11.53
CA LYS A 40 14.84 5.31 12.36
C LYS A 40 13.45 4.68 12.24
N THR A 41 12.97 4.49 11.02
CA THR A 41 11.63 3.92 10.74
C THR A 41 11.57 2.45 11.08
N ASN A 42 12.62 1.68 10.78
CA ASN A 42 12.70 0.27 11.13
C ASN A 42 12.55 0.03 12.62
N LYS A 43 13.31 0.76 13.44
CA LYS A 43 13.24 0.61 14.88
C LYS A 43 11.84 0.98 15.41
N SER A 44 11.24 2.07 14.91
CA SER A 44 9.89 2.47 15.31
C SER A 44 8.85 1.41 14.94
N SER A 45 8.88 0.92 13.71
CA SER A 45 7.97 -0.12 13.21
C SER A 45 8.14 -1.43 13.99
N ASP A 46 9.38 -1.88 14.23
CA ASP A 46 9.66 -3.13 14.94
C ASP A 46 9.20 -3.06 16.41
N ASP A 47 9.53 -1.98 17.11
CA ASP A 47 9.12 -1.77 18.52
C ASP A 47 7.59 -1.70 18.65
N LYS A 48 6.92 -0.99 17.76
CA LYS A 48 5.45 -0.86 17.76
C LYS A 48 4.76 -2.18 17.41
N THR A 49 5.20 -2.86 16.35
CA THR A 49 4.56 -4.12 15.93
C THR A 49 4.78 -5.22 16.93
N ALA A 50 5.96 -5.33 17.55
CA ALA A 50 6.23 -6.28 18.64
C ALA A 50 5.36 -6.00 19.88
N SER A 51 5.05 -4.72 20.15
CA SER A 51 4.23 -4.29 21.31
C SER A 51 2.73 -4.19 20.96
N LYS A 52 2.30 -4.62 19.78
CA LYS A 52 0.90 -4.53 19.29
C LYS A 52 0.33 -3.10 19.41
N LYS A 53 1.15 -2.10 19.10
CA LYS A 53 0.74 -0.70 19.02
C LYS A 53 0.32 -0.35 17.61
N SER A 54 -0.46 0.71 17.46
CA SER A 54 -0.83 1.26 16.14
C SER A 54 0.41 1.64 15.34
N VAL A 55 0.38 1.37 14.04
CA VAL A 55 1.44 1.75 13.09
C VAL A 55 0.84 2.55 11.96
N ALA A 56 1.61 3.51 11.44
CA ALA A 56 1.24 4.37 10.32
C ALA A 56 2.27 4.23 9.19
N TYR A 57 1.83 3.83 8.01
CA TYR A 57 2.67 3.65 6.84
C TYR A 57 2.23 4.57 5.70
N LEU A 58 3.18 4.95 4.84
CA LEU A 58 2.89 5.63 3.58
C LEU A 58 2.94 4.63 2.43
N LEU A 59 1.81 4.43 1.77
CA LEU A 59 1.72 3.67 0.55
C LEU A 59 1.92 4.61 -0.64
N LEU A 60 2.90 4.30 -1.47
CA LEU A 60 3.28 5.07 -2.66
C LEU A 60 3.10 4.23 -3.92
N GLY A 61 2.41 4.79 -4.92
CA GLY A 61 2.29 4.20 -6.25
C GLY A 61 3.06 5.02 -7.29
N THR A 62 3.94 4.38 -8.05
CA THR A 62 4.73 5.02 -9.11
C THR A 62 4.51 4.34 -10.46
N ASP A 63 4.67 5.11 -11.52
CA ASP A 63 4.68 4.64 -12.91
C ASP A 63 6.10 4.37 -13.46
N THR A 64 7.12 4.43 -12.61
CA THR A 64 8.50 4.13 -12.99
C THR A 64 8.61 2.70 -13.51
N GLY A 65 9.28 2.51 -14.64
CA GLY A 65 9.43 1.20 -15.29
C GLY A 65 8.30 0.81 -16.24
N GLU A 66 7.24 1.63 -16.35
CA GLU A 66 6.10 1.40 -17.23
C GLU A 66 5.97 2.52 -18.27
N LEU A 67 5.21 2.29 -19.33
CA LEU A 67 4.95 3.28 -20.39
C LEU A 67 6.23 3.85 -21.04
N GLY A 68 7.31 3.06 -21.10
CA GLY A 68 8.61 3.48 -21.63
C GLY A 68 9.40 4.42 -20.72
N ARG A 69 8.98 4.61 -19.46
CA ARG A 69 9.66 5.50 -18.49
C ARG A 69 10.74 4.72 -17.73
N SER A 70 12.02 4.94 -18.09
CA SER A 70 13.17 4.39 -17.40
C SER A 70 13.67 5.25 -16.24
N TYR A 71 13.19 6.49 -16.13
CA TYR A 71 13.58 7.44 -15.08
C TYR A 71 12.74 7.33 -13.82
N LYS A 72 13.24 7.84 -12.72
CA LYS A 72 12.53 7.95 -11.46
C LYS A 72 11.36 8.93 -11.62
N GLY A 73 10.15 8.38 -11.68
CA GLY A 73 8.90 9.12 -11.87
C GLY A 73 8.41 9.82 -10.60
N ARG A 74 7.16 10.30 -10.66
CA ARG A 74 6.44 10.83 -9.50
C ARG A 74 5.60 9.73 -8.86
N THR A 75 5.18 9.95 -7.62
CA THR A 75 4.23 9.08 -6.94
C THR A 75 2.81 9.58 -7.16
N ASP A 76 2.12 8.99 -8.12
CA ASP A 76 0.75 9.41 -8.48
C ASP A 76 -0.33 8.82 -7.55
N THR A 77 0.06 7.94 -6.63
CA THR A 77 -0.75 7.44 -5.53
C THR A 77 0.01 7.66 -4.23
N MET A 78 -0.64 8.29 -3.27
CA MET A 78 -0.11 8.53 -1.93
C MET A 78 -1.24 8.28 -0.92
N ILE A 79 -1.10 7.24 -0.10
CA ILE A 79 -2.11 6.84 0.89
C ILE A 79 -1.44 6.65 2.24
N VAL A 80 -1.89 7.39 3.25
CA VAL A 80 -1.53 7.11 4.65
C VAL A 80 -2.41 5.98 5.15
N VAL A 81 -1.80 4.93 5.69
CA VAL A 81 -2.48 3.74 6.21
C VAL A 81 -2.13 3.58 7.68
N VAL A 82 -3.12 3.75 8.56
CA VAL A 82 -3.00 3.48 9.98
C VAL A 82 -3.61 2.12 10.27
N VAL A 83 -2.83 1.20 10.85
CA VAL A 83 -3.28 -0.13 11.25
C VAL A 83 -3.27 -0.21 12.76
N ASN A 84 -4.44 -0.35 13.36
CA ASN A 84 -4.61 -0.41 14.80
C ASN A 84 -5.18 -1.77 15.24
N PRO A 85 -4.38 -2.62 15.88
CA PRO A 85 -4.80 -3.96 16.27
C PRO A 85 -5.78 -3.95 17.46
N LYS A 86 -5.77 -2.92 18.31
CA LYS A 86 -6.65 -2.82 19.47
C LYS A 86 -8.08 -2.48 19.06
N SER A 87 -8.25 -1.43 18.27
CA SER A 87 -9.55 -1.06 17.71
C SER A 87 -9.99 -1.96 16.55
N LYS A 88 -9.11 -2.88 16.09
CA LYS A 88 -9.36 -3.80 14.96
C LYS A 88 -9.74 -3.06 13.67
N THR A 89 -9.10 -1.91 13.44
CA THR A 89 -9.44 -1.00 12.34
C THR A 89 -8.20 -0.66 11.53
N THR A 90 -8.35 -0.61 10.22
CA THR A 90 -7.42 0.03 9.29
C THR A 90 -8.05 1.31 8.77
N THR A 91 -7.37 2.43 8.91
CA THR A 91 -7.80 3.73 8.37
C THR A 91 -6.88 4.13 7.24
N MET A 92 -7.45 4.44 6.08
CA MET A 92 -6.72 4.88 4.88
C MET A 92 -7.14 6.31 4.53
N VAL A 93 -6.15 7.17 4.30
CA VAL A 93 -6.39 8.54 3.82
C VAL A 93 -5.55 8.79 2.58
N SER A 94 -6.19 9.06 1.45
CA SER A 94 -5.50 9.45 0.23
C SER A 94 -5.10 10.92 0.30
N VAL A 95 -3.84 11.21 -0.11
CA VAL A 95 -3.32 12.55 -0.28
C VAL A 95 -3.27 12.84 -1.78
N PRO A 96 -3.97 13.86 -2.30
CA PRO A 96 -3.93 14.20 -3.71
C PRO A 96 -2.52 14.51 -4.17
N ARG A 97 -2.11 13.94 -5.28
CA ARG A 97 -0.74 14.07 -5.82
C ARG A 97 -0.34 15.51 -6.15
N ASP A 98 -1.32 16.34 -6.50
CA ASP A 98 -1.13 17.73 -6.87
C ASP A 98 -1.22 18.69 -5.65
N THR A 99 -1.27 18.15 -4.40
CA THR A 99 -1.28 18.94 -3.17
C THR A 99 -0.07 19.88 -3.14
N LYS A 100 -0.36 21.18 -2.95
CA LYS A 100 0.66 22.20 -2.77
C LYS A 100 1.38 22.01 -1.45
N VAL A 101 2.70 21.93 -1.47
CA VAL A 101 3.56 21.89 -0.29
C VAL A 101 4.80 22.76 -0.50
N ASP A 102 5.31 23.33 0.59
CA ASP A 102 6.59 24.03 0.59
C ASP A 102 7.67 23.07 1.08
N PHE A 103 8.63 22.79 0.21
CA PHE A 103 9.73 21.87 0.42
C PHE A 103 11.06 22.54 0.09
N ASP A 104 11.96 22.65 1.07
CA ASP A 104 13.26 23.32 0.93
C ASP A 104 13.15 24.71 0.24
N ASP A 105 12.23 25.55 0.76
CA ASP A 105 11.94 26.90 0.26
C ASP A 105 11.39 26.98 -1.18
N VAL A 106 11.01 25.83 -1.76
CA VAL A 106 10.39 25.76 -3.08
C VAL A 106 8.97 25.19 -2.96
N THR A 107 8.01 25.86 -3.59
CA THR A 107 6.64 25.33 -3.72
C THR A 107 6.61 24.23 -4.77
N ILE A 108 6.16 23.05 -4.38
CA ILE A 108 6.05 21.86 -5.25
C ILE A 108 4.69 21.16 -5.09
N LYS A 109 4.36 20.32 -6.05
CA LYS A 109 3.33 19.28 -5.87
C LYS A 109 3.90 18.17 -5.01
N ILE A 110 3.16 17.68 -4.03
CA ILE A 110 3.67 16.70 -3.05
C ILE A 110 4.22 15.43 -3.70
N ASN A 111 3.67 15.00 -4.85
CA ASN A 111 4.17 13.84 -5.58
C ASN A 111 5.57 14.01 -6.18
N ALA A 112 6.04 15.24 -6.33
CA ALA A 112 7.39 15.55 -6.80
C ALA A 112 8.46 15.30 -5.71
N ALA A 113 8.07 15.29 -4.43
CA ALA A 113 9.00 15.03 -3.33
C ALA A 113 9.75 13.68 -3.49
N TYR A 114 9.06 12.66 -4.00
CA TYR A 114 9.71 11.38 -4.32
C TYR A 114 10.79 11.50 -5.41
N SER A 115 10.53 12.25 -6.48
CA SER A 115 11.48 12.41 -7.59
C SER A 115 12.68 13.28 -7.23
N TYR A 116 12.52 14.28 -6.37
CA TYR A 116 13.62 15.11 -5.86
C TYR A 116 14.54 14.38 -4.87
N GLY A 117 13.99 13.45 -4.09
CA GLY A 117 14.75 12.71 -3.08
C GLY A 117 14.52 11.20 -3.16
N SER A 118 13.67 10.70 -2.30
CA SER A 118 13.39 9.26 -2.16
C SER A 118 11.99 9.06 -1.53
N SER A 119 11.67 7.82 -1.19
CA SER A 119 10.50 7.52 -0.36
C SER A 119 10.57 8.23 1.00
N ASP A 120 11.77 8.38 1.60
CA ASP A 120 11.95 9.13 2.85
C ASP A 120 11.59 10.61 2.67
N THR A 121 11.91 11.20 1.52
CA THR A 121 11.55 12.59 1.19
C THR A 121 10.04 12.74 1.05
N ALA A 122 9.39 11.79 0.37
CA ALA A 122 7.93 11.76 0.26
C ALA A 122 7.27 11.58 1.65
N MET A 123 7.82 10.70 2.50
CA MET A 123 7.36 10.54 3.90
C MET A 123 7.47 11.85 4.67
N SER A 124 8.63 12.52 4.61
CA SER A 124 8.87 13.79 5.31
C SER A 124 7.89 14.88 4.85
N ALA A 125 7.56 14.95 3.55
CA ALA A 125 6.58 15.89 3.04
C ALA A 125 5.17 15.62 3.58
N VAL A 126 4.74 14.34 3.65
CA VAL A 126 3.44 13.95 4.21
C VAL A 126 3.41 14.14 5.73
N GLU A 127 4.49 13.79 6.45
CA GLU A 127 4.61 14.03 7.90
C GLU A 127 4.47 15.51 8.24
N LYS A 128 5.14 16.38 7.46
CA LYS A 128 5.07 17.84 7.64
C LYS A 128 3.67 18.38 7.34
N LEU A 129 3.06 17.96 6.23
CA LEU A 129 1.72 18.39 5.80
C LEU A 129 0.65 18.03 6.84
N LEU A 130 0.64 16.78 7.29
CA LEU A 130 -0.41 16.24 8.17
C LEU A 130 -0.06 16.26 9.64
N ASN A 131 1.14 16.71 10.01
CA ASN A 131 1.66 16.71 11.39
C ASN A 131 1.51 15.36 12.10
N ILE A 132 1.86 14.26 11.42
CA ILE A 132 1.84 12.90 11.95
C ILE A 132 3.24 12.28 11.86
N LYS A 133 3.43 11.12 12.51
CA LYS A 133 4.66 10.33 12.37
C LYS A 133 4.35 9.02 11.63
N LEU A 134 5.15 8.73 10.62
CA LEU A 134 5.09 7.51 9.83
C LEU A 134 6.15 6.51 10.31
N ASP A 135 5.79 5.24 10.32
CA ASP A 135 6.64 4.13 10.77
C ASP A 135 7.34 3.43 9.62
N GLY A 136 7.11 3.88 8.40
CA GLY A 136 7.72 3.36 7.19
C GLY A 136 6.88 3.59 5.95
N TYR A 137 7.34 3.03 4.84
CA TYR A 137 6.67 3.15 3.55
C TYR A 137 6.58 1.82 2.80
N LEU A 138 5.66 1.77 1.84
CA LEU A 138 5.60 0.75 0.78
C LEU A 138 5.48 1.48 -0.56
N LEU A 139 6.45 1.27 -1.44
CA LEU A 139 6.47 1.80 -2.80
C LEU A 139 6.16 0.66 -3.78
N VAL A 140 5.14 0.83 -4.60
CA VAL A 140 4.67 -0.16 -5.57
C VAL A 140 4.59 0.48 -6.96
N ASN A 141 5.09 -0.18 -8.00
CA ASN A 141 4.89 0.25 -9.37
C ASN A 141 3.58 -0.31 -9.97
N MET A 142 3.17 0.18 -11.14
CA MET A 142 1.93 -0.27 -11.81
C MET A 142 1.92 -1.79 -12.07
N LYS A 143 3.04 -2.34 -12.52
CA LYS A 143 3.22 -3.78 -12.75
C LYS A 143 3.03 -4.58 -11.47
N GLY A 144 3.47 -4.01 -10.34
CA GLY A 144 3.29 -4.58 -9.01
C GLY A 144 1.83 -4.68 -8.60
N LEU A 145 1.04 -3.64 -8.84
CA LEU A 145 -0.40 -3.70 -8.57
C LEU A 145 -1.07 -4.82 -9.38
N GLU A 146 -0.80 -4.89 -10.69
CA GLU A 146 -1.31 -5.94 -11.57
C GLU A 146 -0.95 -7.33 -11.04
N GLN A 147 0.35 -7.57 -10.78
CA GLN A 147 0.84 -8.86 -10.34
C GLN A 147 0.36 -9.25 -8.93
N LEU A 148 0.22 -8.28 -8.00
CA LEU A 148 -0.33 -8.53 -6.68
C LEU A 148 -1.80 -8.94 -6.74
N VAL A 149 -2.61 -8.26 -7.54
CA VAL A 149 -4.02 -8.64 -7.75
C VAL A 149 -4.12 -10.06 -8.34
N ASP A 150 -3.30 -10.39 -9.35
CA ASP A 150 -3.28 -11.73 -9.91
C ASP A 150 -2.77 -12.79 -8.92
N ALA A 151 -1.84 -12.42 -8.05
CA ALA A 151 -1.28 -13.33 -7.05
C ALA A 151 -2.28 -13.69 -5.95
N VAL A 152 -3.23 -12.79 -5.62
CA VAL A 152 -4.33 -13.08 -4.69
C VAL A 152 -5.53 -13.76 -5.36
N GLY A 153 -5.43 -14.08 -6.67
CA GLY A 153 -6.50 -14.74 -7.44
C GLY A 153 -7.57 -13.78 -7.95
N GLY A 154 -7.23 -12.52 -8.20
CA GLY A 154 -8.16 -11.48 -8.60
C GLY A 154 -8.90 -10.84 -7.43
N VAL A 155 -9.61 -9.74 -7.70
CA VAL A 155 -10.37 -8.99 -6.71
C VAL A 155 -11.77 -8.69 -7.20
N THR A 156 -12.74 -8.65 -6.29
CA THR A 156 -14.12 -8.26 -6.58
C THR A 156 -14.35 -6.83 -6.10
N VAL A 157 -14.84 -5.96 -7.00
CA VAL A 157 -15.19 -4.57 -6.68
C VAL A 157 -16.54 -4.20 -7.28
N THR A 158 -17.24 -3.25 -6.65
CA THR A 158 -18.47 -2.66 -7.21
C THR A 158 -18.12 -1.30 -7.79
N SER A 159 -18.45 -1.07 -9.06
CA SER A 159 -18.13 0.19 -9.73
C SER A 159 -18.98 1.35 -9.17
N PRO A 160 -18.37 2.48 -8.74
CA PRO A 160 -19.09 3.63 -8.22
C PRO A 160 -19.72 4.50 -9.33
N LEU A 161 -19.26 4.30 -10.59
CA LEU A 161 -19.79 5.01 -11.75
C LEU A 161 -19.72 4.16 -13.01
N SER A 162 -20.41 4.60 -14.08
CA SER A 162 -20.30 3.98 -15.41
C SER A 162 -19.22 4.67 -16.21
N PHE A 163 -18.29 3.91 -16.80
CA PHE A 163 -17.22 4.39 -17.66
C PHE A 163 -16.64 3.31 -18.56
N ASN A 164 -15.94 3.76 -19.60
CA ASN A 164 -15.13 2.88 -20.46
C ASN A 164 -13.66 3.29 -20.35
N TYR A 165 -12.78 2.32 -20.20
CA TYR A 165 -11.34 2.60 -20.14
C TYR A 165 -10.54 1.44 -20.72
N GLU A 166 -9.68 1.74 -21.70
CA GLU A 166 -8.80 0.77 -22.37
C GLU A 166 -9.54 -0.52 -22.79
N GLY A 167 -10.72 -0.36 -23.42
CA GLY A 167 -11.54 -1.46 -23.96
C GLY A 167 -12.34 -2.24 -22.90
N LYS A 168 -12.36 -1.81 -21.64
CA LYS A 168 -13.21 -2.39 -20.59
C LYS A 168 -14.32 -1.43 -20.20
N SER A 169 -15.55 -1.95 -20.12
CA SER A 169 -16.73 -1.20 -19.67
C SER A 169 -17.04 -1.56 -18.23
N PHE A 170 -17.32 -0.54 -17.43
CA PHE A 170 -17.81 -0.65 -16.06
C PHE A 170 -19.15 0.06 -15.94
N VAL A 171 -20.11 -0.54 -15.25
CA VAL A 171 -21.45 0.01 -15.02
C VAL A 171 -21.63 0.29 -13.54
N LYS A 172 -22.15 1.48 -13.23
CA LYS A 172 -22.39 1.90 -11.84
C LYS A 172 -23.25 0.88 -11.09
N GLY A 173 -22.83 0.51 -9.87
CA GLY A 173 -23.52 -0.43 -9.00
C GLY A 173 -23.31 -1.90 -9.35
N GLN A 174 -22.66 -2.22 -10.49
CA GLN A 174 -22.34 -3.59 -10.86
C GLN A 174 -21.03 -4.06 -10.23
N SER A 175 -21.01 -5.30 -9.75
CA SER A 175 -19.82 -5.96 -9.23
C SER A 175 -19.06 -6.67 -10.33
N TYR A 176 -17.73 -6.60 -10.27
CA TYR A 176 -16.82 -7.19 -11.23
C TYR A 176 -15.73 -7.98 -10.51
N ASP A 177 -15.47 -9.19 -11.00
CA ASP A 177 -14.26 -9.93 -10.66
C ASP A 177 -13.15 -9.49 -11.62
N LEU A 178 -12.13 -8.84 -11.08
CA LEU A 178 -11.05 -8.20 -11.84
C LEU A 178 -9.77 -9.03 -11.76
N SER A 179 -9.19 -9.29 -12.93
CA SER A 179 -7.78 -9.66 -13.06
C SER A 179 -6.88 -8.47 -12.67
N GLY A 180 -5.57 -8.68 -12.56
CA GLY A 180 -4.62 -7.60 -12.34
C GLY A 180 -4.69 -6.52 -13.42
N SER A 181 -4.77 -6.89 -14.69
CA SER A 181 -4.91 -5.96 -15.81
C SER A 181 -6.20 -5.13 -15.72
N ASP A 182 -7.34 -5.76 -15.44
CA ASP A 182 -8.61 -5.04 -15.33
C ASP A 182 -8.66 -4.16 -14.05
N ALA A 183 -8.05 -4.60 -12.95
CA ALA A 183 -7.90 -3.80 -11.74
C ALA A 183 -7.04 -2.55 -11.98
N LEU A 184 -5.97 -2.68 -12.79
CA LEU A 184 -5.15 -1.56 -13.19
C LEU A 184 -5.96 -0.56 -14.03
N LYS A 185 -6.75 -1.02 -15.02
CA LYS A 185 -7.66 -0.18 -15.81
C LYS A 185 -8.67 0.55 -14.91
N PHE A 186 -9.34 -0.20 -14.02
CA PHE A 186 -10.31 0.34 -13.08
C PHE A 186 -9.73 1.45 -12.20
N SER A 187 -8.50 1.26 -11.72
CA SER A 187 -7.82 2.20 -10.82
C SER A 187 -7.15 3.40 -11.51
N ARG A 188 -6.99 3.38 -12.85
CA ARG A 188 -6.28 4.44 -13.62
C ARG A 188 -7.20 5.47 -14.25
N MET A 189 -8.43 5.11 -14.58
CA MET A 189 -9.37 6.03 -15.22
C MET A 189 -9.57 7.29 -14.37
N ARG A 190 -9.58 8.45 -15.01
CA ARG A 190 -9.72 9.76 -14.37
C ARG A 190 -10.58 10.74 -15.15
N TYR A 191 -10.41 10.77 -16.48
CA TYR A 191 -10.96 11.84 -17.31
C TYR A 191 -12.49 11.82 -17.43
N ASP A 192 -13.10 10.62 -17.40
CA ASP A 192 -14.55 10.46 -17.46
C ASP A 192 -15.21 10.45 -16.08
N ASP A 193 -14.43 10.73 -15.01
CA ASP A 193 -14.94 10.78 -13.65
C ASP A 193 -15.32 12.21 -13.28
N PRO A 194 -16.57 12.49 -12.91
CA PRO A 194 -16.98 13.82 -12.43
C PRO A 194 -16.19 14.31 -11.22
N GLN A 195 -15.62 13.38 -10.41
CA GLN A 195 -14.76 13.69 -9.28
C GLN A 195 -13.27 13.74 -9.67
N GLY A 196 -12.92 13.52 -10.94
CA GLY A 196 -11.56 13.58 -11.45
C GLY A 196 -10.57 12.69 -10.69
N ASP A 197 -9.55 13.31 -10.12
CA ASP A 197 -8.51 12.60 -9.38
C ASP A 197 -9.00 11.98 -8.07
N TYR A 198 -9.98 12.58 -7.41
CA TYR A 198 -10.59 12.05 -6.19
C TYR A 198 -11.32 10.72 -6.43
N GLY A 199 -12.09 10.62 -7.52
CA GLY A 199 -12.73 9.37 -7.90
C GLY A 199 -11.73 8.28 -8.25
N ARG A 200 -10.61 8.63 -8.89
CA ARG A 200 -9.49 7.68 -9.11
C ARG A 200 -8.94 7.16 -7.79
N GLN A 201 -8.67 8.03 -6.82
CA GLN A 201 -8.17 7.67 -5.50
C GLN A 201 -9.15 6.72 -4.76
N MET A 202 -10.46 6.97 -4.83
CA MET A 202 -11.46 6.06 -4.27
C MET A 202 -11.37 4.66 -4.88
N ARG A 203 -11.25 4.55 -6.21
CA ARG A 203 -11.10 3.24 -6.87
C ARG A 203 -9.79 2.53 -6.51
N GLN A 204 -8.70 3.27 -6.31
CA GLN A 204 -7.45 2.72 -5.79
C GLN A 204 -7.63 2.14 -4.39
N GLN A 205 -8.32 2.85 -3.50
CA GLN A 205 -8.64 2.34 -2.16
C GLN A 205 -9.56 1.11 -2.20
N GLN A 206 -10.52 1.05 -3.14
CA GLN A 206 -11.37 -0.14 -3.33
C GLN A 206 -10.55 -1.37 -3.72
N ILE A 207 -9.61 -1.25 -4.67
CA ILE A 207 -8.70 -2.36 -5.06
C ILE A 207 -7.87 -2.78 -3.85
N LEU A 208 -7.27 -1.84 -3.12
CA LEU A 208 -6.46 -2.15 -1.93
C LEU A 208 -7.28 -2.87 -0.86
N THR A 209 -8.49 -2.39 -0.57
CA THR A 209 -9.42 -3.03 0.36
C THR A 209 -9.76 -4.46 -0.05
N ALA A 210 -10.01 -4.69 -1.34
CA ALA A 210 -10.32 -6.00 -1.86
C ALA A 210 -9.11 -6.96 -1.78
N VAL A 211 -7.90 -6.48 -2.04
CA VAL A 211 -6.65 -7.26 -1.86
C VAL A 211 -6.47 -7.65 -0.39
N ILE A 212 -6.65 -6.71 0.55
CA ILE A 212 -6.58 -6.98 2.00
C ILE A 212 -7.62 -8.06 2.38
N GLY A 213 -8.85 -7.95 1.87
CA GLY A 213 -9.91 -8.93 2.08
C GLY A 213 -9.53 -10.34 1.60
N LYS A 214 -8.92 -10.45 0.41
CA LYS A 214 -8.43 -11.73 -0.14
C LYS A 214 -7.31 -12.34 0.72
N LEU A 215 -6.33 -11.53 1.11
CA LEU A 215 -5.22 -11.98 1.97
C LEU A 215 -5.70 -12.41 3.36
N LYS A 216 -6.69 -11.71 3.91
CA LYS A 216 -7.33 -12.08 5.17
C LYS A 216 -8.06 -13.42 5.07
N SER A 217 -8.80 -13.64 3.99
CA SER A 217 -9.55 -14.88 3.74
C SER A 217 -8.62 -16.07 3.46
N ASN A 218 -7.49 -15.85 2.82
CA ASN A 218 -6.50 -16.87 2.50
C ASN A 218 -5.08 -16.40 2.84
N PRO A 219 -4.69 -16.42 4.12
CA PRO A 219 -3.40 -15.89 4.57
C PRO A 219 -2.19 -16.66 4.04
N THR A 220 -2.37 -17.92 3.62
CA THR A 220 -1.29 -18.73 3.03
C THR A 220 -0.85 -18.22 1.65
N THR A 221 -1.66 -17.38 1.00
CA THR A 221 -1.33 -16.76 -0.30
C THR A 221 0.00 -16.00 -0.24
N VAL A 222 0.34 -15.36 0.89
CA VAL A 222 1.61 -14.63 1.05
C VAL A 222 2.85 -15.52 0.94
N LEU A 223 2.69 -16.84 1.11
CA LEU A 223 3.77 -17.83 0.96
C LEU A 223 3.85 -18.42 -0.45
N SER A 224 2.92 -18.07 -1.34
CA SER A 224 2.95 -18.57 -2.71
C SER A 224 4.11 -17.94 -3.50
N GLN A 225 4.75 -18.71 -4.37
CA GLN A 225 5.83 -18.21 -5.24
C GLN A 225 5.36 -16.99 -6.04
N LYS A 226 4.14 -17.05 -6.59
CA LYS A 226 3.55 -15.98 -7.39
C LYS A 226 3.45 -14.66 -6.59
N PHE A 227 3.02 -14.72 -5.33
CA PHE A 227 2.93 -13.55 -4.46
C PHE A 227 4.33 -13.00 -4.11
N LEU A 228 5.26 -13.88 -3.72
CA LEU A 228 6.63 -13.51 -3.38
C LEU A 228 7.37 -12.89 -4.57
N ASP A 229 7.18 -13.41 -5.77
CA ASP A 229 7.75 -12.85 -7.00
C ASP A 229 7.16 -11.48 -7.34
N ALA A 230 5.84 -11.32 -7.20
CA ALA A 230 5.17 -10.04 -7.44
C ALA A 230 5.70 -8.96 -6.49
N VAL A 231 5.79 -9.27 -5.19
CA VAL A 231 6.34 -8.37 -4.17
C VAL A 231 7.82 -8.11 -4.42
N GLY A 232 8.64 -9.17 -4.60
CA GLY A 232 10.10 -9.07 -4.74
C GLY A 232 10.54 -8.16 -5.88
N LYS A 233 9.84 -8.23 -7.02
CA LYS A 233 10.20 -7.47 -8.23
C LYS A 233 9.69 -6.02 -8.23
N ASN A 234 8.56 -5.76 -7.58
CA ASN A 234 7.79 -4.53 -7.80
C ASN A 234 7.56 -3.69 -6.55
N VAL A 235 7.91 -4.19 -5.37
CA VAL A 235 7.74 -3.46 -4.11
C VAL A 235 9.10 -3.07 -3.56
N ARG A 236 9.18 -1.86 -2.99
CA ARG A 236 10.30 -1.40 -2.16
C ARG A 236 9.73 -0.91 -0.85
N THR A 237 10.39 -1.23 0.25
CA THR A 237 9.93 -0.86 1.59
C THR A 237 11.09 -0.78 2.57
N ASP A 238 10.94 0.02 3.60
CA ASP A 238 11.79 0.05 4.79
C ASP A 238 11.16 -0.72 5.97
N VAL A 239 9.99 -1.34 5.78
CA VAL A 239 9.34 -2.17 6.81
C VAL A 239 10.06 -3.51 6.91
N SER A 240 10.58 -3.83 8.09
CA SER A 240 11.35 -5.06 8.31
C SER A 240 10.52 -6.34 8.14
N LEU A 241 11.18 -7.45 7.87
CA LEU A 241 10.53 -8.75 7.83
C LEU A 241 9.88 -9.13 9.19
N GLY A 242 10.49 -8.68 10.29
CA GLY A 242 9.93 -8.84 11.64
C GLY A 242 8.59 -8.13 11.79
N SER A 243 8.52 -6.87 11.37
CA SER A 243 7.29 -6.10 11.35
C SER A 243 6.24 -6.71 10.42
N VAL A 244 6.62 -7.16 9.21
CA VAL A 244 5.70 -7.83 8.28
C VAL A 244 5.11 -9.10 8.90
N LYS A 245 5.93 -9.91 9.56
CA LYS A 245 5.47 -11.10 10.29
C LYS A 245 4.45 -10.73 11.38
N ASN A 246 4.78 -9.74 12.22
CA ASN A 246 3.91 -9.30 13.30
C ASN A 246 2.58 -8.75 12.74
N LEU A 247 2.62 -7.96 11.67
CA LEU A 247 1.41 -7.48 10.99
C LEU A 247 0.53 -8.62 10.50
N ALA A 248 1.11 -9.66 9.91
CA ALA A 248 0.37 -10.81 9.40
C ALA A 248 -0.28 -11.66 10.50
N THR A 249 0.34 -11.73 11.70
CA THR A 249 -0.14 -12.56 12.80
C THR A 249 -0.98 -11.79 13.80
N GLU A 250 -0.50 -10.65 14.28
CA GLU A 250 -1.06 -9.92 15.40
C GLU A 250 -2.06 -8.82 14.99
N TYR A 251 -1.99 -8.34 13.73
CA TYR A 251 -2.85 -7.26 13.22
C TYR A 251 -3.94 -7.75 12.26
N ARG A 252 -4.09 -9.06 12.11
CA ARG A 252 -5.06 -9.65 11.17
C ARG A 252 -6.48 -9.10 11.35
N ASP A 253 -6.90 -8.88 12.59
CA ASP A 253 -8.23 -8.38 12.92
C ASP A 253 -8.41 -6.91 12.52
N ALA A 254 -7.35 -6.12 12.35
CA ALA A 254 -7.44 -4.75 11.87
C ALA A 254 -7.97 -4.67 10.42
N GLY A 255 -7.91 -5.75 9.66
CA GLY A 255 -8.57 -5.90 8.36
C GLY A 255 -10.09 -6.16 8.43
N ASN A 256 -10.70 -6.25 9.63
CA ASN A 256 -12.15 -6.44 9.76
C ASN A 256 -12.93 -5.17 9.43
N THR A 257 -12.39 -4.00 9.82
CA THR A 257 -13.00 -2.70 9.59
C THR A 257 -12.00 -1.81 8.86
N ILE A 258 -12.30 -1.51 7.61
CA ILE A 258 -11.50 -0.60 6.79
C ILE A 258 -12.27 0.69 6.62
N LYS A 259 -11.68 1.81 7.07
CA LYS A 259 -12.20 3.18 6.90
C LYS A 259 -11.38 3.88 5.84
N SER A 260 -12.05 4.52 4.90
CA SER A 260 -11.42 5.25 3.80
C SER A 260 -11.83 6.71 3.82
N ASP A 261 -10.87 7.60 3.63
CA ASP A 261 -11.06 9.04 3.57
C ASP A 261 -10.07 9.65 2.56
N GLN A 262 -10.23 10.91 2.25
CA GLN A 262 -9.37 11.67 1.34
C GLN A 262 -9.12 13.06 1.94
N LEU A 263 -7.95 13.60 1.71
CA LEU A 263 -7.63 15.00 1.94
C LEU A 263 -8.19 15.81 0.76
N HIS A 264 -9.04 16.80 1.03
CA HIS A 264 -9.71 17.60 0.02
C HIS A 264 -9.14 19.02 -0.06
N GLY A 265 -8.84 19.47 -1.27
CA GLY A 265 -8.35 20.82 -1.53
C GLY A 265 -9.24 21.60 -2.50
N THR A 266 -8.75 22.77 -2.83
CA THR A 266 -9.30 23.62 -3.91
C THR A 266 -8.26 23.77 -5.00
N GLY A 267 -8.65 23.50 -6.24
CA GLY A 267 -7.78 23.67 -7.39
C GLY A 267 -7.41 25.15 -7.57
N GLN A 268 -6.12 25.44 -7.68
CA GLN A 268 -5.60 26.79 -7.95
C GLN A 268 -4.46 26.72 -8.96
N ASN A 269 -4.47 27.66 -9.93
CA ASN A 269 -3.34 27.86 -10.81
C ASN A 269 -2.38 28.89 -10.20
N ILE A 270 -1.15 28.45 -9.90
CA ILE A 270 -0.10 29.29 -9.32
C ILE A 270 1.08 29.24 -10.27
N ASP A 271 1.47 30.37 -10.81
CA ASP A 271 2.58 30.53 -11.77
C ASP A 271 2.51 29.56 -12.96
N GLY A 272 1.29 29.33 -13.48
CA GLY A 272 1.04 28.46 -14.62
C GLY A 272 1.00 26.95 -14.29
N GLN A 273 1.05 26.58 -13.02
CA GLN A 273 0.90 25.21 -12.56
C GLN A 273 -0.37 25.04 -11.73
N ASP A 274 -1.11 23.98 -11.99
CA ASP A 274 -2.31 23.63 -11.23
C ASP A 274 -1.94 22.89 -9.96
N TYR A 275 -2.39 23.38 -8.81
CA TYR A 275 -2.22 22.80 -7.49
C TYR A 275 -3.56 22.51 -6.83
N GLU A 276 -3.59 21.50 -5.94
CA GLU A 276 -4.61 21.33 -4.93
C GLU A 276 -4.13 22.03 -3.64
N VAL A 277 -4.78 23.12 -3.28
CA VAL A 277 -4.45 23.90 -2.08
C VAL A 277 -5.36 23.48 -0.93
N MET A 278 -4.75 22.98 0.13
CA MET A 278 -5.46 22.53 1.33
C MET A 278 -5.70 23.70 2.29
N SER A 279 -6.91 23.78 2.85
CA SER A 279 -7.16 24.71 3.95
C SER A 279 -6.61 24.16 5.26
N ASP A 280 -6.27 25.04 6.20
CA ASP A 280 -5.81 24.64 7.55
C ASP A 280 -6.86 23.82 8.29
N SER A 281 -8.16 24.11 8.07
CA SER A 281 -9.26 23.34 8.64
C SER A 281 -9.30 21.91 8.12
N GLU A 282 -9.03 21.70 6.84
CA GLU A 282 -9.00 20.37 6.23
C GLU A 282 -7.77 19.58 6.67
N ILE A 283 -6.59 20.22 6.71
CA ILE A 283 -5.39 19.61 7.27
C ILE A 283 -5.63 19.17 8.72
N THR A 284 -6.25 20.04 9.54
CA THR A 284 -6.59 19.73 10.92
C THR A 284 -7.60 18.59 11.03
N ARG A 285 -8.61 18.54 10.15
CA ARG A 285 -9.60 17.45 10.08
C ARG A 285 -8.91 16.11 9.86
N VAL A 286 -8.04 16.05 8.85
CA VAL A 286 -7.32 14.81 8.49
C VAL A 286 -6.30 14.44 9.55
N HIS A 287 -5.57 15.41 10.10
CA HIS A 287 -4.68 15.19 11.25
C HIS A 287 -5.43 14.51 12.40
N ASN A 288 -6.55 15.08 12.84
CA ASN A 288 -7.36 14.54 13.94
C ASN A 288 -7.90 13.14 13.62
N LEU A 289 -8.34 12.90 12.38
CA LEU A 289 -8.81 11.58 11.96
C LEU A 289 -7.72 10.52 12.07
N LEU A 290 -6.51 10.82 11.58
CA LEU A 290 -5.36 9.91 11.65
C LEU A 290 -4.86 9.73 13.08
N GLN A 291 -4.76 10.82 13.87
CA GLN A 291 -4.35 10.75 15.27
C GLN A 291 -5.33 9.93 16.11
N ASN A 292 -6.63 10.14 15.92
CA ASN A 292 -7.67 9.35 16.58
C ASN A 292 -7.59 7.85 16.18
N ALA A 293 -7.26 7.55 14.92
CA ALA A 293 -7.06 6.16 14.49
C ALA A 293 -5.83 5.53 15.14
N ILE A 294 -4.75 6.30 15.35
CA ILE A 294 -3.54 5.87 16.04
C ILE A 294 -3.82 5.60 17.53
N ASP A 295 -4.59 6.46 18.18
CA ASP A 295 -4.80 6.45 19.64
C ASP A 295 -5.99 5.61 20.09
N ALA A 296 -6.83 5.12 19.16
CA ALA A 296 -8.00 4.31 19.47
C ALA A 296 -7.64 3.05 20.27
N LYS A 297 -8.45 2.77 21.30
CA LYS A 297 -8.27 1.66 22.26
C LYS A 297 -9.13 0.46 21.91
#